data_86930680ee29caee95270934c0caf486
#
_entry.id   86930680ee29caee95270934c0caf486
#
_cell.length_a   1.000
_cell.length_b   1.000
_cell.length_c   1.000
_cell.angle_alpha   90.00
_cell.angle_beta   90.00
_cell.angle_gamma   90.00
#
_symmetry.space_group_name_H-M   'P 1'
#
loop_
_entity.id
_entity.type
_entity.pdbx_description
1 polymer ?
#
loop_
_entity_poly.entity_id
_entity_poly.type
_entity_poly.pdbx_seq_one_letter_code
_entity_poly.pdbx_strand_id
1 'polypeptide(L)'
;LMFSVFLSCQDNDMLSQDQEAQRLQDLFIEIESMLSTFSCDNSDDWTFIGYGSKPCGGFVGYIAYPLFIDTQLFIEKVDAHKQAQEDFNQKWQIYSDCSLPNQPTEVLCDNGVPKFIY
;
A
#
# COMPACT_ATOMS: atom_id res chain seq x y z
N LEU A 1 39.79 5.18 -31.94
CA LEU A 1 39.38 5.56 -31.45
C LEU A 1 38.53 5.07 -30.57
N MET A 2 38.50 5.28 -29.70
CA MET A 2 37.75 4.78 -28.96
C MET A 2 37.14 5.51 -28.17
N PHE A 3 36.32 5.40 -27.59
CA PHE A 3 35.65 6.10 -26.90
C PHE A 3 35.00 5.46 -25.90
N SER A 4 34.79 5.83 -24.99
CA SER A 4 34.20 5.19 -24.10
C SER A 4 33.06 5.68 -23.71
N VAL A 5 32.26 5.12 -23.34
CA VAL A 5 31.11 5.48 -23.06
C VAL A 5 30.83 5.21 -21.81
N PHE A 6 30.50 5.92 -21.09
CA PHE A 6 30.14 5.65 -19.91
C PHE A 6 28.99 5.75 -19.49
N LEU A 7 28.45 5.36 -18.89
CA LEU A 7 27.39 5.17 -18.46
C LEU A 7 27.25 5.29 -17.23
N SER A 8 26.88 5.96 -16.70
CA SER A 8 26.73 6.15 -15.57
C SER A 8 25.72 5.65 -15.02
N CYS A 9 25.61 4.98 -14.52
CA CYS A 9 24.63 4.41 -14.02
C CYS A 9 24.08 4.91 -13.06
N GLN A 10 23.88 5.63 -12.75
CA GLN A 10 23.27 6.06 -12.00
C GLN A 10 22.81 5.76 -11.05
N ASP A 11 22.52 5.65 -10.63
CA ASP A 11 22.12 5.86 -9.61
C ASP A 11 20.90 5.50 -9.27
N ASN A 12 20.39 4.51 -9.45
CA ASN A 12 19.18 4.12 -9.07
C ASN A 12 19.02 4.20 -7.67
N ASP A 13 20.02 4.19 -6.91
CA ASP A 13 19.81 4.25 -5.57
C ASP A 13 19.62 5.59 -5.16
N MET A 14 19.70 6.55 -5.97
CA MET A 14 19.65 7.94 -5.61
C MET A 14 18.36 8.57 -6.06
N LEU A 15 17.30 7.85 -5.93
CA LEU A 15 16.00 8.43 -6.27
C LEU A 15 15.71 9.60 -5.32
N SER A 16 15.05 10.62 -5.84
CA SER A 16 14.65 11.74 -5.04
C SER A 16 13.48 11.34 -4.14
N GLN A 17 13.21 12.16 -3.14
CA GLN A 17 12.07 11.92 -2.28
C GLN A 17 10.77 11.86 -3.08
N ASP A 18 10.60 12.75 -4.05
CA ASP A 18 9.40 12.74 -4.87
C ASP A 18 9.27 11.47 -5.71
N GLN A 19 10.38 10.97 -6.23
CA GLN A 19 10.36 9.73 -7.00
C GLN A 19 10.00 8.54 -6.12
N GLU A 20 10.53 8.50 -4.91
CA GLU A 20 10.21 7.41 -3.98
C GLU A 20 8.78 7.52 -3.47
N ALA A 21 8.28 8.74 -3.27
CA ALA A 21 6.88 8.93 -2.91
C ALA A 21 5.97 8.45 -4.03
N GLN A 22 6.34 8.70 -5.29
CA GLN A 22 5.58 8.22 -6.43
C GLN A 22 5.60 6.70 -6.48
N ARG A 23 6.72 6.08 -6.14
CA ARG A 23 6.81 4.64 -6.11
C ARG A 23 5.86 4.05 -5.06
N LEU A 24 5.74 4.68 -3.90
CA LEU A 24 4.77 4.24 -2.89
C LEU A 24 3.36 4.30 -3.44
N GLN A 25 3.06 5.36 -4.16
CA GLN A 25 1.73 5.52 -4.75
C GLN A 25 1.48 4.44 -5.79
N ASP A 26 2.48 4.14 -6.61
CA ASP A 26 2.36 3.09 -7.64
C ASP A 26 2.14 1.72 -6.99
N LEU A 27 2.82 1.43 -5.89
CA LEU A 27 2.63 0.17 -5.19
C LEU A 27 1.20 0.06 -4.65
N PHE A 28 0.65 1.17 -4.16
CA PHE A 28 -0.71 1.17 -3.66
C PHE A 28 -1.73 0.99 -4.79
N ILE A 29 -1.46 1.61 -5.93
CA ILE A 29 -2.30 1.44 -7.11
C ILE A 29 -2.35 -0.03 -7.54
N GLU A 30 -1.24 -0.76 -7.41
CA GLU A 30 -1.24 -2.19 -7.72
C GLU A 30 -2.18 -2.95 -6.78
N ILE A 31 -2.20 -2.57 -5.50
CA ILE A 31 -3.12 -3.19 -4.55
C ILE A 31 -4.57 -2.91 -4.96
N GLU A 32 -4.85 -1.64 -5.27
CA GLU A 32 -6.20 -1.23 -5.66
C GLU A 32 -6.63 -1.91 -6.95
N SER A 33 -5.69 -2.13 -7.88
CA SER A 33 -5.99 -2.78 -9.15
C SER A 33 -6.48 -4.21 -8.97
N MET A 34 -5.96 -4.91 -7.96
CA MET A 34 -6.42 -6.25 -7.68
C MET A 34 -7.88 -6.26 -7.21
N LEU A 35 -8.31 -5.16 -6.60
CA LEU A 35 -9.66 -5.09 -6.06
C LEU A 35 -10.68 -4.56 -7.04
N SER A 36 -10.24 -3.89 -8.10
CA SER A 36 -11.11 -3.11 -8.96
C SER A 36 -12.15 -3.92 -9.72
N THR A 37 -11.93 -5.23 -9.88
CA THR A 37 -12.86 -6.06 -10.64
C THR A 37 -13.89 -6.76 -9.74
N PHE A 38 -13.80 -6.56 -8.43
CA PHE A 38 -14.71 -7.25 -7.51
C PHE A 38 -15.80 -6.31 -7.03
N SER A 39 -17.02 -6.86 -6.96
CA SER A 39 -18.15 -6.12 -6.40
C SER A 39 -18.46 -6.73 -5.04
N CYS A 40 -18.78 -5.90 -4.07
CA CYS A 40 -19.10 -6.36 -2.73
C CYS A 40 -20.59 -6.68 -2.68
N ASP A 41 -20.92 -7.96 -2.88
CA ASP A 41 -22.31 -8.38 -2.93
C ASP A 41 -22.77 -9.12 -1.69
N ASN A 42 -21.83 -9.76 -0.98
CA ASN A 42 -22.13 -10.49 0.23
C ASN A 42 -21.07 -10.14 1.26
N SER A 43 -21.49 -9.49 2.32
CA SER A 43 -20.57 -9.01 3.37
C SER A 43 -19.76 -10.14 3.99
N ASP A 44 -20.32 -11.35 4.05
CA ASP A 44 -19.61 -12.48 4.65
C ASP A 44 -18.38 -12.91 3.85
N ASP A 45 -18.30 -12.51 2.58
CA ASP A 45 -17.18 -12.86 1.72
C ASP A 45 -16.06 -11.85 1.80
N TRP A 46 -16.18 -10.82 2.61
CA TRP A 46 -15.21 -9.74 2.67
C TRP A 46 -14.58 -9.61 4.04
N THR A 47 -13.36 -9.15 4.07
CA THR A 47 -12.64 -8.86 5.31
C THR A 47 -11.77 -7.63 5.06
N PHE A 48 -10.87 -7.32 5.98
CA PHE A 48 -10.01 -6.17 5.83
C PHE A 48 -8.62 -6.44 6.38
N ILE A 49 -7.67 -5.59 6.01
CA ILE A 49 -6.31 -5.71 6.47
C ILE A 49 -5.77 -4.30 6.61
N GLY A 50 -4.88 -4.07 7.55
CA GLY A 50 -4.18 -2.78 7.66
C GLY A 50 -3.15 -2.65 6.57
N TYR A 51 -2.90 -1.43 6.10
CA TYR A 51 -1.87 -1.19 5.11
C TYR A 51 -1.01 0.00 5.50
N GLY A 52 0.17 0.07 4.90
CA GLY A 52 1.09 1.17 5.12
C GLY A 52 1.80 1.12 6.46
N SER A 53 2.55 2.13 6.74
CA SER A 53 3.29 2.22 8.00
C SER A 53 3.46 3.68 8.36
N LYS A 54 3.01 4.05 9.54
CA LYS A 54 3.22 5.41 10.05
C LYS A 54 4.59 5.49 10.73
N PRO A 55 5.22 6.66 10.73
CA PRO A 55 6.54 6.81 11.35
C PRO A 55 6.58 6.38 12.81
N CYS A 56 5.47 6.55 13.54
CA CYS A 56 5.40 6.16 14.95
C CYS A 56 5.02 4.71 15.14
N GLY A 57 4.81 3.97 14.04
CA GLY A 57 4.30 2.60 14.09
C GLY A 57 2.81 2.58 13.83
N GLY A 58 2.31 1.44 13.44
CA GLY A 58 0.90 1.27 13.15
C GLY A 58 0.59 1.47 11.68
N PHE A 59 -0.64 1.22 11.30
CA PHE A 59 -1.08 1.29 9.91
C PHE A 59 -1.52 2.70 9.54
N VAL A 60 -1.39 3.01 8.25
CA VAL A 60 -1.91 4.25 7.71
C VAL A 60 -3.42 4.18 7.59
N GLY A 61 -3.95 3.01 7.28
CA GLY A 61 -5.38 2.80 7.13
C GLY A 61 -5.71 1.34 6.98
N TYR A 62 -6.92 1.06 6.56
CA TYR A 62 -7.41 -0.30 6.36
C TYR A 62 -8.03 -0.41 4.99
N ILE A 63 -7.93 -1.59 4.38
CA ILE A 63 -8.46 -1.83 3.05
C ILE A 63 -9.25 -3.12 3.06
N ALA A 64 -10.45 -3.08 2.49
CA ALA A 64 -11.31 -4.25 2.42
C ALA A 64 -10.98 -5.08 1.20
N TYR A 65 -11.08 -6.41 1.31
CA TYR A 65 -10.82 -7.28 0.18
C TYR A 65 -11.69 -8.53 0.29
N PRO A 66 -12.03 -9.15 -0.86
CA PRO A 66 -12.83 -10.37 -0.84
C PRO A 66 -11.97 -11.58 -0.51
N LEU A 67 -12.55 -12.51 0.25
CA LEU A 67 -11.82 -13.70 0.67
C LEU A 67 -11.39 -14.59 -0.49
N PHE A 68 -12.09 -14.49 -1.64
CA PHE A 68 -11.76 -15.31 -2.79
C PHE A 68 -10.77 -14.65 -3.77
N ILE A 69 -10.18 -13.51 -3.40
CA ILE A 69 -9.11 -12.95 -4.19
C ILE A 69 -7.88 -13.87 -4.06
N ASP A 70 -6.91 -13.74 -4.95
CA ASP A 70 -5.64 -14.42 -4.76
C ASP A 70 -5.00 -13.82 -3.49
N THR A 71 -5.34 -14.40 -2.36
CA THR A 71 -5.01 -13.83 -1.07
C THR A 71 -3.51 -13.77 -0.84
N GLN A 72 -2.78 -14.79 -1.28
CA GLN A 72 -1.33 -14.78 -1.10
C GLN A 72 -0.69 -13.62 -1.85
N LEU A 73 -1.06 -13.43 -3.10
CA LEU A 73 -0.53 -12.33 -3.88
C LEU A 73 -0.96 -10.98 -3.32
N PHE A 74 -2.21 -10.88 -2.89
CA PHE A 74 -2.72 -9.64 -2.32
C PHE A 74 -1.94 -9.24 -1.06
N ILE A 75 -1.74 -10.18 -0.15
CA ILE A 75 -1.00 -9.92 1.08
C ILE A 75 0.45 -9.56 0.77
N GLU A 76 1.05 -10.23 -0.21
CA GLU A 76 2.43 -9.90 -0.61
C GLU A 76 2.54 -8.45 -1.09
N LYS A 77 1.56 -7.98 -1.85
CA LYS A 77 1.58 -6.61 -2.32
C LYS A 77 1.36 -5.61 -1.18
N VAL A 78 0.49 -5.94 -0.24
CA VAL A 78 0.26 -5.09 0.92
C VAL A 78 1.54 -5.01 1.76
N ASP A 79 2.22 -6.15 1.96
CA ASP A 79 3.48 -6.17 2.71
C ASP A 79 4.58 -5.41 1.99
N ALA A 80 4.65 -5.51 0.67
CA ALA A 80 5.65 -4.78 -0.10
C ALA A 80 5.47 -3.27 0.04
N HIS A 81 4.22 -2.82 0.00
CA HIS A 81 3.91 -1.40 0.19
C HIS A 81 4.31 -0.95 1.61
N LYS A 82 3.97 -1.76 2.61
CA LYS A 82 4.29 -1.45 3.99
C LYS A 82 5.81 -1.31 4.18
N GLN A 83 6.56 -2.26 3.66
CA GLN A 83 8.01 -2.24 3.80
C GLN A 83 8.62 -1.03 3.09
N ALA A 84 8.13 -0.73 1.90
CA ALA A 84 8.63 0.42 1.16
C ALA A 84 8.32 1.72 1.88
N GLN A 85 7.17 1.80 2.54
CA GLN A 85 6.83 2.99 3.29
C GLN A 85 7.68 3.12 4.55
N GLU A 86 7.96 2.01 5.23
CA GLU A 86 8.86 2.04 6.39
C GLU A 86 10.23 2.56 5.99
N ASP A 87 10.76 2.07 4.88
CA ASP A 87 12.05 2.51 4.38
C ASP A 87 12.05 3.98 4.00
N PHE A 88 10.96 4.42 3.37
CA PHE A 88 10.78 5.81 2.99
C PHE A 88 10.76 6.71 4.23
N ASN A 89 9.99 6.32 5.24
CA ASN A 89 9.86 7.10 6.46
C ASN A 89 11.20 7.25 7.16
N GLN A 90 11.99 6.20 7.21
CA GLN A 90 13.30 6.24 7.85
C GLN A 90 14.28 7.05 7.04
N LYS A 91 14.33 6.83 5.74
CA LYS A 91 15.30 7.50 4.89
C LYS A 91 15.09 9.01 4.86
N TRP A 92 13.85 9.44 4.81
CA TRP A 92 13.51 10.86 4.66
C TRP A 92 13.09 11.50 5.98
N GLN A 93 13.20 10.76 7.09
CA GLN A 93 12.90 11.25 8.43
C GLN A 93 11.53 11.91 8.48
N ILE A 94 10.52 11.15 8.03
CA ILE A 94 9.15 11.65 7.98
C ILE A 94 8.57 11.69 9.39
N TYR A 95 7.85 12.74 9.69
CA TYR A 95 7.20 12.90 10.98
C TYR A 95 5.70 12.71 10.84
N SER A 96 5.07 12.37 11.94
CA SER A 96 3.65 12.16 12.00
C SER A 96 3.15 12.63 13.35
N ASP A 97 1.86 12.92 13.47
CA ASP A 97 1.24 13.26 14.74
C ASP A 97 0.98 12.02 15.58
N CYS A 98 1.41 10.86 15.11
CA CYS A 98 1.26 9.58 15.79
C CYS A 98 -0.19 9.14 16.03
N SER A 99 -1.15 9.82 15.44
CA SER A 99 -2.52 9.37 15.53
C SER A 99 -2.70 8.12 14.67
N LEU A 100 -3.57 7.22 15.08
CA LEU A 100 -3.84 6.01 14.34
C LEU A 100 -5.29 5.99 13.90
N PRO A 101 -5.60 5.44 12.73
CA PRO A 101 -6.98 5.33 12.30
C PRO A 101 -7.71 4.34 13.18
N ASN A 102 -9.01 4.54 13.32
CA ASN A 102 -9.83 3.57 14.03
C ASN A 102 -9.86 2.26 13.28
N GLN A 103 -9.68 1.17 13.98
CA GLN A 103 -9.75 -0.14 13.36
C GLN A 103 -11.22 -0.52 13.14
N PRO A 104 -11.60 -0.95 11.94
CA PRO A 104 -12.95 -1.41 11.70
C PRO A 104 -13.24 -2.70 12.44
N THR A 105 -14.50 -3.01 12.66
CA THR A 105 -14.89 -4.29 13.23
C THR A 105 -15.35 -5.27 12.16
N GLU A 106 -15.87 -4.77 11.04
CA GLU A 106 -16.34 -5.63 9.95
C GLU A 106 -16.52 -4.84 8.68
N VAL A 107 -16.73 -5.56 7.58
CA VAL A 107 -17.01 -4.97 6.28
C VAL A 107 -18.47 -5.23 5.95
N LEU A 108 -19.16 -4.20 5.49
CA LEU A 108 -20.54 -4.31 5.05
C LEU A 108 -20.61 -3.93 3.57
N CYS A 109 -21.28 -4.76 2.76
CA CYS A 109 -21.47 -4.44 1.36
C CYS A 109 -22.68 -3.54 1.19
N ASP A 110 -22.50 -2.43 0.49
CA ASP A 110 -23.57 -1.47 0.25
C ASP A 110 -23.51 -1.02 -1.21
N ASN A 111 -24.48 -1.41 -2.00
CA ASN A 111 -24.55 -1.09 -3.44
C ASN A 111 -23.28 -1.49 -4.19
N GLY A 112 -22.77 -2.69 -3.89
CA GLY A 112 -21.60 -3.22 -4.57
C GLY A 112 -20.28 -2.68 -4.03
N VAL A 113 -20.30 -1.85 -2.99
CA VAL A 113 -19.13 -1.21 -2.45
C VAL A 113 -18.92 -1.65 -1.00
N PRO A 114 -17.70 -2.04 -0.63
CA PRO A 114 -17.42 -2.38 0.75
C PRO A 114 -17.35 -1.11 1.60
N LYS A 115 -17.96 -1.16 2.78
CA LYS A 115 -17.92 -0.08 3.75
C LYS A 115 -17.51 -0.66 5.09
N PHE A 116 -16.80 0.13 5.85
CA PHE A 116 -16.35 -0.31 7.17
C PHE A 116 -17.38 0.04 8.24
N ILE A 117 -17.51 -0.87 9.21
CA ILE A 117 -18.30 -0.64 10.40
C ILE A 117 -17.30 -0.51 11.55
N TYR A 118 -17.53 0.47 12.41
CA TYR A 118 -16.62 0.77 13.52
C TYR A 118 -17.25 0.51 14.90
#